data_213acea5afe31e118c76b904dcd87968
#
_entry.id   213acea5afe31e118c76b904dcd87968
#
_cell.length_a   1.000
_cell.length_b   1.000
_cell.length_c   1.000
_cell.angle_alpha   90.00
_cell.angle_beta   90.00
_cell.angle_gamma   90.00
#
_symmetry.space_group_name_H-M   'P 1'
#
loop_
_entity.id
_entity.type
_entity.pdbx_description
1 polymer ?
#
loop_
_entity_poly.entity_id
_entity_poly.type
_entity_poly.pdbx_seq_one_letter_code
_entity_poly.pdbx_strand_id
1 'polypeptide(L)'
;GTNRLEITLDKAKLICENGKLTICEVAESVSEFTMNASEGFGTIDTKTFEAELDGRNIQHPEVMNKFAGAILRGEPLTAAGQEGINGLMISNAAFLSSWLGKTVTLPVDEDLFYNLLQDKIKNSNFVKEVKEVVNENMDSTY
;
A
#
# COMPACT_ATOMS: atom_id res chain seq x y z
N GLY A 1 -9.54 2.01 14.17
CA GLY A 1 -9.81 1.27 12.94
C GLY A 1 -9.12 -0.08 12.96
N THR A 2 -9.61 -1.04 12.20
CA THR A 2 -8.96 -2.36 12.06
C THR A 2 -7.90 -2.30 10.98
N ASN A 3 -6.72 -2.89 11.23
CA ASN A 3 -5.74 -3.16 10.18
C ASN A 3 -6.25 -4.31 9.32
N ARG A 4 -6.88 -3.95 8.19
CA ARG A 4 -7.42 -4.90 7.23
C ARG A 4 -6.89 -4.60 5.84
N LEU A 5 -6.33 -5.61 5.18
CA LEU A 5 -5.91 -5.58 3.78
C LEU A 5 -6.72 -6.62 3.02
N GLU A 6 -7.37 -6.21 1.95
CA GLU A 6 -8.03 -7.10 1.00
C GLU A 6 -7.37 -6.96 -0.37
N ILE A 7 -7.07 -8.10 -0.99
CA ILE A 7 -6.56 -8.18 -2.35
C ILE A 7 -7.51 -9.08 -3.14
N THR A 8 -8.19 -8.51 -4.13
CA THR A 8 -9.06 -9.26 -5.03
C THR A 8 -8.30 -9.61 -6.30
N LEU A 9 -8.25 -10.87 -6.59
CA LEU A 9 -7.63 -11.46 -7.78
C LEU A 9 -8.72 -12.11 -8.65
N ASP A 10 -8.35 -12.50 -9.84
CA ASP A 10 -9.29 -13.11 -10.78
C ASP A 10 -9.80 -14.51 -10.33
N LYS A 11 -8.98 -15.24 -9.55
CA LYS A 11 -9.32 -16.58 -9.04
C LYS A 11 -9.32 -16.69 -7.53
N ALA A 12 -9.10 -15.59 -6.81
CA ALA A 12 -9.11 -15.62 -5.36
C ALA A 12 -9.33 -14.24 -4.75
N LYS A 13 -9.75 -14.20 -3.48
CA LYS A 13 -9.71 -13.03 -2.62
C LYS A 13 -8.88 -13.35 -1.38
N LEU A 14 -7.91 -12.50 -1.09
CA LEU A 14 -7.07 -12.59 0.10
C LEU A 14 -7.51 -11.53 1.11
N ILE A 15 -7.70 -11.92 2.36
CA ILE A 15 -8.09 -11.02 3.43
C ILE A 15 -7.10 -11.21 4.58
N CYS A 16 -6.30 -10.18 4.86
CA CYS A 16 -5.42 -10.14 6.01
C CYS A 16 -6.01 -9.23 7.08
N GLU A 17 -6.36 -9.77 8.23
CA GLU A 17 -6.94 -9.04 9.34
C GLU A 17 -6.60 -9.71 10.67
N ASN A 18 -6.24 -8.91 11.67
CA ASN A 18 -5.91 -9.40 13.02
C ASN A 18 -4.87 -10.54 13.05
N GLY A 19 -3.86 -10.46 12.17
CA GLY A 19 -2.80 -11.48 12.08
C GLY A 19 -3.23 -12.79 11.44
N LYS A 20 -4.42 -12.85 10.83
CA LYS A 20 -4.94 -14.01 10.11
C LYS A 20 -4.99 -13.72 8.62
N LEU A 21 -4.73 -14.73 7.80
CA LEU A 21 -4.89 -14.69 6.36
C LEU A 21 -6.02 -15.62 5.95
N THR A 22 -7.13 -15.04 5.50
CA THR A 22 -8.24 -15.81 4.92
C THR A 22 -8.12 -15.78 3.41
N ILE A 23 -8.22 -16.94 2.79
CA ILE A 23 -8.18 -17.12 1.33
C ILE A 23 -9.57 -17.61 0.91
N CYS A 24 -10.16 -16.90 -0.05
CA CYS A 24 -11.39 -17.32 -0.73
C CYS A 24 -11.03 -17.61 -2.18
N GLU A 25 -10.94 -18.88 -2.53
CA GLU A 25 -10.68 -19.34 -3.90
C GLU A 25 -12.00 -19.54 -4.65
N VAL A 26 -12.00 -19.25 -5.94
CA VAL A 26 -13.11 -19.52 -6.84
C VAL A 26 -12.74 -20.61 -7.84
N ALA A 27 -13.71 -21.44 -8.22
CA ALA A 27 -13.48 -22.60 -9.09
C ALA A 27 -13.02 -22.23 -10.50
N GLU A 28 -13.39 -21.05 -10.98
CA GLU A 28 -13.03 -20.54 -12.31
C GLU A 28 -12.69 -19.04 -12.27
N SER A 29 -12.15 -18.52 -13.36
CA SER A 29 -11.85 -17.09 -13.52
C SER A 29 -13.13 -16.25 -13.45
N VAL A 30 -13.18 -15.28 -12.54
CA VAL A 30 -14.30 -14.33 -12.42
C VAL A 30 -14.48 -13.53 -13.71
N SER A 31 -13.37 -13.15 -14.35
CA SER A 31 -13.41 -12.43 -15.62
C SER A 31 -13.99 -13.27 -16.74
N GLU A 32 -13.56 -14.53 -16.87
CA GLU A 32 -14.09 -15.46 -17.88
C GLU A 32 -15.55 -15.78 -17.63
N PHE A 33 -15.93 -16.06 -16.39
CA PHE A 33 -17.32 -16.27 -16.00
C PHE A 33 -18.21 -15.08 -16.39
N THR A 34 -17.77 -13.86 -16.03
CA THR A 34 -18.54 -12.64 -16.33
C THR A 34 -18.72 -12.41 -17.84
N MET A 35 -17.68 -12.72 -18.64
CA MET A 35 -17.74 -12.57 -20.10
C MET A 35 -18.60 -13.60 -20.78
N ASN A 36 -18.67 -14.81 -20.23
CA ASN A 36 -19.36 -15.96 -20.84
C ASN A 36 -20.75 -16.26 -20.20
N ALA A 37 -21.09 -15.54 -19.12
CA ALA A 37 -22.36 -15.76 -18.42
C ALA A 37 -23.54 -15.50 -19.34
N SER A 38 -24.44 -16.50 -19.44
CA SER A 38 -25.72 -16.39 -20.18
C SER A 38 -26.83 -15.77 -19.33
N GLU A 39 -26.63 -15.68 -18.03
CA GLU A 39 -27.62 -15.18 -17.05
C GLU A 39 -27.06 -14.01 -16.26
N GLY A 40 -27.91 -13.05 -15.91
CA GLY A 40 -27.48 -11.82 -15.20
C GLY A 40 -27.05 -12.03 -13.74
N PHE A 41 -27.35 -13.17 -13.12
CA PHE A 41 -27.05 -13.51 -11.75
C PHE A 41 -26.53 -14.95 -11.62
N GLY A 42 -25.32 -15.17 -12.08
CA GLY A 42 -24.65 -16.47 -11.89
C GLY A 42 -23.84 -16.50 -10.58
N THR A 43 -23.54 -17.71 -10.11
CA THR A 43 -22.66 -17.93 -8.95
C THR A 43 -21.50 -18.82 -9.35
N ILE A 44 -20.31 -18.52 -8.81
CA ILE A 44 -19.11 -19.36 -8.96
C ILE A 44 -18.91 -20.10 -7.64
N ASP A 45 -18.62 -21.39 -7.70
CA ASP A 45 -18.29 -22.16 -6.52
C ASP A 45 -17.07 -21.58 -5.84
N THR A 46 -17.17 -21.38 -4.52
CA THR A 46 -16.14 -20.76 -3.72
C THR A 46 -15.71 -21.68 -2.58
N LYS A 47 -14.42 -21.67 -2.26
CA LYS A 47 -13.84 -22.32 -1.10
C LYS A 47 -13.11 -21.31 -0.25
N THR A 48 -13.51 -21.17 1.03
CA THR A 48 -12.90 -20.24 1.96
C THR A 48 -12.19 -21.02 3.07
N PHE A 49 -10.95 -20.66 3.36
CA PHE A 49 -10.15 -21.24 4.43
C PHE A 49 -9.17 -20.23 5.02
N GLU A 50 -8.72 -20.47 6.25
CA GLU A 50 -7.65 -19.71 6.89
C GLU A 50 -6.31 -20.37 6.54
N ALA A 51 -5.36 -19.59 6.02
CA ALA A 51 -4.02 -20.08 5.70
C ALA A 51 -3.20 -20.25 6.98
N GLU A 52 -2.45 -21.34 7.07
CA GLU A 52 -1.46 -21.50 8.14
C GLU A 52 -0.31 -20.52 7.93
N LEU A 53 -0.03 -19.72 8.96
CA LEU A 53 1.08 -18.79 8.99
C LEU A 53 2.19 -19.35 9.87
N ASP A 54 3.43 -19.03 9.55
CA ASP A 54 4.60 -19.49 10.34
C ASP A 54 4.73 -18.79 11.70
N GLY A 55 3.85 -17.87 12.02
CA GLY A 55 3.78 -17.13 13.29
C GLY A 55 4.96 -16.20 13.55
N ARG A 56 5.90 -16.05 12.59
CA ARG A 56 7.04 -15.16 12.75
C ARG A 56 6.63 -13.71 12.57
N ASN A 57 6.99 -12.89 13.52
CA ASN A 57 6.91 -11.44 13.38
C ASN A 57 8.24 -10.91 12.84
N ILE A 58 8.35 -10.85 11.52
CA ILE A 58 9.59 -10.52 10.82
C ILE A 58 9.76 -9.03 10.48
N GLN A 59 8.97 -8.15 11.06
CA GLN A 59 8.93 -6.73 10.74
C GLN A 59 10.33 -6.04 10.84
N HIS A 60 10.50 -5.14 11.78
CA HIS A 60 11.74 -4.35 11.92
C HIS A 60 13.01 -5.19 12.13
N PRO A 61 13.01 -6.28 12.96
CA PRO A 61 14.21 -7.08 13.14
C PRO A 61 14.71 -7.71 11.83
N GLU A 62 13.82 -8.19 10.97
CA GLU A 62 14.21 -8.80 9.68
C GLU A 62 14.76 -7.74 8.73
N VAL A 63 14.15 -6.56 8.64
CA VAL A 63 14.65 -5.45 7.80
C VAL A 63 16.06 -5.07 8.23
N MET A 64 16.31 -4.95 9.54
CA MET A 64 17.64 -4.63 10.09
C MET A 64 18.66 -5.74 9.81
N ASN A 65 18.28 -7.01 9.97
CA ASN A 65 19.14 -8.14 9.66
C ASN A 65 19.50 -8.19 8.17
N LYS A 66 18.53 -7.96 7.28
CA LYS A 66 18.76 -7.90 5.83
C LYS A 66 19.65 -6.71 5.44
N PHE A 67 19.47 -5.57 6.06
CA PHE A 67 20.34 -4.41 5.85
C PHE A 67 21.79 -4.71 6.27
N ALA A 68 21.98 -5.29 7.46
CA ALA A 68 23.31 -5.74 7.92
C ALA A 68 23.89 -6.82 6.98
N GLY A 69 23.08 -7.76 6.53
CA GLY A 69 23.47 -8.79 5.55
C GLY A 69 23.92 -8.20 4.21
N ALA A 70 23.24 -7.18 3.73
CA ALA A 70 23.61 -6.48 2.50
C ALA A 70 25.00 -5.82 2.62
N ILE A 71 25.29 -5.20 3.76
CA ILE A 71 26.59 -4.57 4.00
C ILE A 71 27.72 -5.61 4.16
N LEU A 72 27.47 -6.64 4.96
CA LEU A 72 28.53 -7.58 5.37
C LEU A 72 28.75 -8.72 4.38
N ARG A 73 27.70 -9.12 3.64
CA ARG A 73 27.72 -10.34 2.80
C ARG A 73 27.21 -10.11 1.38
N GLY A 74 26.80 -8.88 1.01
CA GLY A 74 26.27 -8.59 -0.32
C GLY A 74 24.89 -9.20 -0.59
N GLU A 75 24.11 -9.49 0.45
CA GLU A 75 22.75 -10.03 0.31
C GLU A 75 21.80 -8.98 -0.28
N PRO A 76 20.76 -9.39 -1.02
CA PRO A 76 19.77 -8.44 -1.52
C PRO A 76 18.97 -7.80 -0.37
N LEU A 77 18.66 -6.52 -0.51
CA LEU A 77 17.77 -5.81 0.41
C LEU A 77 16.33 -6.29 0.21
N THR A 78 15.58 -6.43 1.29
CA THR A 78 14.13 -6.72 1.24
C THR A 78 13.35 -5.51 0.71
N ALA A 79 13.83 -4.30 1.04
CA ALA A 79 13.26 -3.05 0.57
C ALA A 79 14.40 -2.11 0.23
N ALA A 80 14.71 -1.97 -1.04
CA ALA A 80 15.73 -1.04 -1.51
C ALA A 80 15.20 0.41 -1.42
N GLY A 81 16.07 1.35 -1.04
CA GLY A 81 15.68 2.76 -0.90
C GLY A 81 15.07 3.34 -2.18
N GLN A 82 15.52 2.87 -3.35
CA GLN A 82 14.98 3.28 -4.65
C GLN A 82 13.50 2.93 -4.82
N GLU A 83 13.00 1.87 -4.18
CA GLU A 83 11.59 1.49 -4.26
C GLU A 83 10.67 2.48 -3.57
N GLY A 84 11.20 3.28 -2.64
CA GLY A 84 10.46 4.36 -1.99
C GLY A 84 9.90 5.41 -2.95
N ILE A 85 10.54 5.57 -4.14
CA ILE A 85 10.06 6.49 -5.17
C ILE A 85 8.66 6.14 -5.67
N ASN A 86 8.31 4.84 -5.68
CA ASN A 86 7.01 4.38 -6.17
C ASN A 86 5.86 4.91 -5.29
N GLY A 87 6.00 4.82 -3.96
CA GLY A 87 5.02 5.35 -3.01
C GLY A 87 4.93 6.88 -3.07
N LEU A 88 6.09 7.56 -3.18
CA LEU A 88 6.16 9.00 -3.32
C LEU A 88 5.49 9.48 -4.61
N MET A 89 5.73 8.78 -5.73
CA MET A 89 5.14 9.09 -7.03
C MET A 89 3.61 8.99 -7.01
N ILE A 90 3.05 7.96 -6.36
CA ILE A 90 1.59 7.82 -6.19
C ILE A 90 1.03 8.99 -5.38
N SER A 91 1.67 9.36 -4.27
CA SER A 91 1.27 10.49 -3.43
C SER A 91 1.32 11.80 -4.23
N ASN A 92 2.41 12.05 -4.94
CA ASN A 92 2.58 13.24 -5.76
C ASN A 92 1.55 13.30 -6.90
N ALA A 93 1.22 12.15 -7.52
CA ALA A 93 0.17 12.07 -8.53
C ALA A 93 -1.21 12.43 -7.97
N ALA A 94 -1.54 11.97 -6.76
CA ALA A 94 -2.80 12.31 -6.11
C ALA A 94 -2.91 13.82 -5.84
N PHE A 95 -1.84 14.45 -5.32
CA PHE A 95 -1.81 15.90 -5.15
C PHE A 95 -1.91 16.64 -6.48
N LEU A 96 -1.12 16.23 -7.48
CA LEU A 96 -1.12 16.87 -8.79
C LEU A 96 -2.49 16.78 -9.47
N SER A 97 -3.13 15.62 -9.43
CA SER A 97 -4.49 15.40 -9.93
C SER A 97 -5.50 16.31 -9.24
N SER A 98 -5.41 16.41 -7.91
CA SER A 98 -6.27 17.31 -7.12
C SER A 98 -6.07 18.76 -7.46
N TRP A 99 -4.82 19.21 -7.61
CA TRP A 99 -4.51 20.62 -7.95
C TRP A 99 -4.94 21.00 -9.35
N LEU A 100 -4.83 20.09 -10.31
CA LEU A 100 -5.20 20.30 -11.71
C LEU A 100 -6.67 20.02 -12.01
N GLY A 101 -7.40 19.34 -11.11
CA GLY A 101 -8.78 18.90 -11.31
C GLY A 101 -8.96 17.90 -12.45
N LYS A 102 -7.93 17.09 -12.74
CA LYS A 102 -7.94 16.11 -13.84
C LYS A 102 -7.12 14.87 -13.54
N THR A 103 -7.36 13.82 -14.31
CA THR A 103 -6.51 12.61 -14.29
C THR A 103 -5.07 12.96 -14.69
N VAL A 104 -4.09 12.41 -14.00
CA VAL A 104 -2.67 12.47 -14.34
C VAL A 104 -2.13 11.08 -14.63
N THR A 105 -1.15 11.00 -15.51
CA THR A 105 -0.48 9.75 -15.90
C THR A 105 0.81 9.59 -15.10
N LEU A 106 1.16 8.35 -14.77
CA LEU A 106 2.45 8.01 -14.19
C LEU A 106 3.47 7.60 -15.27
N PRO A 107 4.74 7.96 -15.11
CA PRO A 107 5.29 8.82 -14.05
C PRO A 107 4.79 10.26 -14.17
N VAL A 108 4.69 10.96 -13.03
CA VAL A 108 4.29 12.37 -13.02
C VAL A 108 5.40 13.26 -13.59
N ASP A 109 5.00 14.38 -14.18
CA ASP A 109 5.93 15.45 -14.53
C ASP A 109 6.45 16.12 -13.26
N GLU A 110 7.72 15.87 -12.92
CA GLU A 110 8.36 16.31 -11.68
C GLU A 110 8.49 17.83 -11.63
N ASP A 111 8.81 18.47 -12.76
CA ASP A 111 8.94 19.94 -12.84
C ASP A 111 7.58 20.62 -12.64
N LEU A 112 6.55 20.09 -13.26
CA LEU A 112 5.19 20.59 -13.07
C LEU A 112 4.75 20.44 -11.61
N PHE A 113 4.99 19.28 -11.00
CA PHE A 113 4.67 19.06 -9.59
C PHE A 113 5.42 20.05 -8.70
N TYR A 114 6.74 20.17 -8.89
CA TYR A 114 7.59 21.09 -8.11
C TYR A 114 7.11 22.53 -8.20
N ASN A 115 6.85 23.03 -9.41
CA ASN A 115 6.42 24.40 -9.61
C ASN A 115 5.08 24.69 -8.94
N LEU A 116 4.09 23.80 -9.09
CA LEU A 116 2.81 23.94 -8.42
C LEU A 116 2.92 23.87 -6.89
N LEU A 117 3.80 23.01 -6.37
CA LEU A 117 4.09 22.94 -4.95
C LEU A 117 4.68 24.26 -4.43
N GLN A 118 5.65 24.84 -5.15
CA GLN A 118 6.26 26.11 -4.77
C GLN A 118 5.23 27.26 -4.80
N ASP A 119 4.35 27.29 -5.78
CA ASP A 119 3.27 28.28 -5.84
C ASP A 119 2.31 28.14 -4.64
N LYS A 120 1.96 26.91 -4.25
CA LYS A 120 1.10 26.68 -3.07
C LYS A 120 1.81 27.06 -1.76
N ILE A 121 3.09 26.80 -1.64
CA ILE A 121 3.90 27.21 -0.47
C ILE A 121 3.92 28.74 -0.38
N LYS A 122 4.21 29.43 -1.48
CA LYS A 122 4.28 30.89 -1.55
C LYS A 122 2.95 31.58 -1.20
N ASN A 123 1.85 30.97 -1.62
CA ASN A 123 0.50 31.52 -1.42
C ASN A 123 -0.20 30.97 -0.17
N SER A 124 0.49 30.17 0.66
CA SER A 124 -0.06 29.62 1.88
C SER A 124 -0.17 30.70 2.97
N ASN A 125 -1.36 30.85 3.52
CA ASN A 125 -1.59 31.70 4.69
C ASN A 125 -1.64 30.88 5.99
N PHE A 126 -1.26 29.59 5.91
CA PHE A 126 -1.29 28.71 7.07
C PHE A 126 -0.14 29.04 8.03
N VAL A 127 -0.49 29.41 9.23
CA VAL A 127 0.47 29.60 10.34
C VAL A 127 0.37 28.38 11.24
N LYS A 128 1.45 27.61 11.33
CA LYS A 128 1.51 26.45 12.22
C LYS A 128 1.62 26.94 13.67
N GLU A 129 0.60 26.67 14.48
CA GLU A 129 0.72 26.78 15.92
C GLU A 129 1.66 25.67 16.44
N VAL A 130 2.80 26.05 16.96
CA VAL A 130 3.70 25.10 17.63
C VAL A 130 3.10 24.82 19.00
N LYS A 131 2.37 23.73 19.16
CA LYS A 131 2.02 23.21 20.47
C LYS A 131 3.28 22.50 21.03
N GLU A 132 3.62 22.77 22.29
CA GLU A 132 4.63 21.98 22.97
C GLU A 132 4.21 20.51 22.88
N VAL A 133 5.02 19.72 22.20
CA VAL A 133 4.82 18.27 22.15
C VAL A 133 5.32 17.74 23.49
N VAL A 134 4.42 17.45 24.40
CA VAL A 134 4.73 16.57 25.52
C VAL A 134 5.10 15.24 24.88
N ASN A 135 6.34 14.79 25.06
CA ASN A 135 6.77 13.46 24.63
C ASN A 135 5.87 12.44 25.33
N GLU A 136 4.82 12.00 24.65
CA GLU A 136 4.05 10.86 25.10
C GLU A 136 4.99 9.64 25.04
N ASN A 137 4.96 8.89 26.12
CA ASN A 137 5.75 7.69 26.28
C ASN A 137 5.45 6.74 25.11
N MET A 138 6.45 6.35 24.34
CA MET A 138 6.30 5.51 23.15
C MET A 138 6.03 4.03 23.49
N ASP A 139 5.83 3.69 24.75
CA ASP A 139 5.62 2.30 25.23
C ASP A 139 4.35 1.61 24.64
N SER A 140 3.47 2.37 23.99
CA SER A 140 2.24 1.84 23.37
C SER A 140 2.28 1.79 21.84
N THR A 141 3.44 1.99 21.22
CA THR A 141 3.55 2.11 19.75
C THR A 141 3.94 0.79 19.06
N TYR A 142 4.11 -0.30 19.83
CA TYR A 142 4.50 -1.63 19.32
C TYR A 142 3.51 -2.71 19.74
#